data_5c9c24d2b0d652999ffa4e69ed18ce8b
#
_entry.id   5c9c24d2b0d652999ffa4e69ed18ce8b
#
_cell.length_a   1.000
_cell.length_b   1.000
_cell.length_c   1.000
_cell.angle_alpha   90.00
_cell.angle_beta   90.00
_cell.angle_gamma   90.00
#
_symmetry.space_group_name_H-M   'P 1'
#
loop_
_entity.id
_entity.type
_entity.pdbx_description
1 polymer ?
#
loop_
_entity_poly.entity_id
_entity_poly.type
_entity_poly.pdbx_seq_one_letter_code
_entity_poly.pdbx_strand_id
1 'polypeptide(L)'
;MLGVVKSVEVITADITSGLTSVTTSLTKGQNTDNCVPFVTQQNVNATYQPNEWMVDIYFTSTQVVVERTTTGNRIICAVVVVEFDPNRVRVQQKSFSMPLVGGTSTQTVNVGLDYTVDTSRAAMVHHYRQTSGTQSQATDWAVRRNFSGTTQAQFTRRYSDETAQAGHFYVFESLDGAFTTQRIFIEFNSGVGYNTDTISEVDISKSWIVPHSFYSTRTHAEADSNFMFVKFASSTVVEGFRRGTTSYIQVDTFVVEHHDNTVVTHGQFDYASGQQDKQTALPGAVDEDYSAPLATARDGMLYPQVYAGTAYDRYFARIWYSPNTSTIRGYRQSTSDSMQQRWQSIEFAPAPGYYFGGYVTENGSPVVRTVRAYHRETGELLGETTSSGIGGYYYLETTYSGEQYIVCLDDASYPVFNLLAYDLMVPTTISGG
;
A
#
# COMPACT_ATOMS: atom_id res chain seq x y z
N MET A 1 7.75 8.19 17.37
CA MET A 1 8.09 6.78 17.04
C MET A 1 8.77 6.80 15.69
N LEU A 2 9.85 6.04 15.52
CA LEU A 2 10.58 5.99 14.24
C LEU A 2 9.74 5.30 13.17
N GLY A 3 9.99 5.63 11.90
CA GLY A 3 9.25 5.07 10.78
C GLY A 3 9.56 3.61 10.48
N VAL A 4 8.77 3.03 9.61
CA VAL A 4 8.85 1.61 9.23
C VAL A 4 9.29 1.39 7.77
N VAL A 5 9.46 2.47 6.99
CA VAL A 5 9.80 2.40 5.57
C VAL A 5 11.25 2.77 5.36
N LYS A 6 12.00 1.88 4.71
CA LYS A 6 13.39 2.11 4.31
C LYS A 6 13.50 2.96 3.06
N SER A 7 12.65 2.69 2.07
CA SER A 7 12.65 3.44 0.82
C SER A 7 11.34 3.26 0.05
N VAL A 8 11.03 4.22 -0.79
CA VAL A 8 9.96 4.13 -1.79
C VAL A 8 10.56 4.39 -3.17
N GLU A 9 10.21 3.56 -4.15
CA GLU A 9 10.58 3.76 -5.54
C GLU A 9 9.32 3.75 -6.41
N VAL A 10 9.17 4.77 -7.26
CA VAL A 10 8.08 4.85 -8.24
C VAL A 10 8.66 4.59 -9.62
N ILE A 11 8.27 3.47 -10.20
CA ILE A 11 8.72 3.05 -11.54
C ILE A 11 7.59 3.11 -12.55
N THR A 12 7.95 3.36 -13.81
CA THR A 12 7.01 3.28 -14.93
C THR A 12 7.29 1.99 -15.70
N ALA A 13 6.31 1.09 -15.75
CA ALA A 13 6.34 -0.10 -16.58
C ALA A 13 5.43 0.10 -17.81
N ASP A 14 6.01 0.03 -18.99
CA ASP A 14 5.33 0.27 -20.27
C ASP A 14 5.23 -1.03 -21.06
N ILE A 15 4.09 -1.72 -20.95
CA ILE A 15 3.80 -2.93 -21.74
C ILE A 15 3.24 -2.51 -23.08
N THR A 16 4.10 -2.45 -24.10
CA THR A 16 3.70 -2.11 -25.47
C THR A 16 2.78 -3.19 -26.08
N SER A 17 2.12 -2.89 -27.19
CA SER A 17 1.08 -3.76 -27.76
C SER A 17 1.55 -5.18 -28.14
N GLY A 18 2.83 -5.37 -28.44
CA GLY A 18 3.41 -6.68 -28.78
C GLY A 18 3.94 -7.50 -27.61
N LEU A 19 3.92 -6.94 -26.39
CA LEU A 19 4.50 -7.59 -25.21
C LEU A 19 3.42 -8.10 -24.25
N THR A 20 3.75 -9.16 -23.54
CA THR A 20 2.96 -9.68 -22.42
C THR A 20 3.57 -9.32 -21.06
N SER A 21 4.82 -8.89 -21.01
CA SER A 21 5.49 -8.50 -19.77
C SER A 21 6.56 -7.44 -20.00
N VAL A 22 6.85 -6.72 -18.93
CA VAL A 22 8.01 -5.81 -18.80
C VAL A 22 8.65 -6.07 -17.45
N THR A 23 9.98 -6.13 -17.47
CA THR A 23 10.80 -6.24 -16.26
C THR A 23 11.59 -4.95 -16.10
N THR A 24 11.55 -4.36 -14.91
CA THR A 24 12.25 -3.11 -14.57
C THR A 24 13.10 -3.33 -13.34
N SER A 25 14.39 -2.96 -13.43
CA SER A 25 15.30 -3.04 -12.28
C SER A 25 14.98 -1.96 -11.25
N LEU A 26 15.02 -2.33 -9.98
CA LEU A 26 14.99 -1.39 -8.86
C LEU A 26 16.33 -0.67 -8.76
N THR A 27 16.30 0.65 -8.69
CA THR A 27 17.51 1.50 -8.74
C THR A 27 18.05 1.82 -7.35
N LYS A 28 17.19 1.73 -6.33
CA LYS A 28 17.56 2.03 -4.94
C LYS A 28 18.19 0.86 -4.17
N GLY A 29 18.45 -0.28 -4.83
CA GLY A 29 19.05 -1.47 -4.21
C GLY A 29 18.15 -2.13 -3.15
N GLN A 30 16.84 -2.02 -3.32
CA GLN A 30 15.85 -2.55 -2.39
C GLN A 30 15.94 -4.07 -2.25
N ASN A 31 15.74 -4.56 -1.02
CA ASN A 31 15.53 -5.99 -0.77
C ASN A 31 14.08 -6.35 -1.08
N THR A 32 13.86 -7.05 -2.19
CA THR A 32 12.53 -7.40 -2.67
C THR A 32 11.72 -8.29 -1.72
N ASP A 33 12.37 -9.03 -0.82
CA ASP A 33 11.67 -9.85 0.18
C ASP A 33 10.91 -8.99 1.21
N ASN A 34 11.29 -7.72 1.36
CA ASN A 34 10.66 -6.76 2.27
C ASN A 34 9.82 -5.72 1.53
N CYS A 35 9.57 -5.92 0.23
CA CYS A 35 8.87 -4.98 -0.61
C CYS A 35 7.41 -5.33 -0.83
N VAL A 36 6.58 -4.29 -0.90
CA VAL A 36 5.17 -4.38 -1.31
C VAL A 36 4.95 -3.47 -2.51
N PRO A 37 4.50 -3.99 -3.66
CA PRO A 37 4.17 -3.18 -4.82
C PRO A 37 2.72 -2.69 -4.76
N PHE A 38 2.51 -1.46 -5.18
CA PHE A 38 1.20 -0.89 -5.46
C PHE A 38 1.19 -0.39 -6.90
N VAL A 39 0.04 -0.43 -7.56
CA VAL A 39 -0.04 -0.04 -8.96
C VAL A 39 -1.21 0.88 -9.24
N THR A 40 -0.97 1.82 -10.15
CA THR A 40 -1.99 2.50 -10.91
C THR A 40 -1.65 2.39 -12.38
N GLN A 41 -2.64 2.15 -13.23
CA GLN A 41 -2.40 1.89 -14.64
C GLN A 41 -3.24 2.80 -15.55
N GLN A 42 -2.75 2.95 -16.76
CA GLN A 42 -3.42 3.63 -17.86
C GLN A 42 -3.43 2.71 -19.08
N ASN A 43 -4.61 2.44 -19.62
CA ASN A 43 -4.76 1.72 -20.88
C ASN A 43 -4.80 2.70 -22.04
N VAL A 44 -3.99 2.47 -23.08
CA VAL A 44 -3.79 3.45 -24.17
C VAL A 44 -4.82 3.34 -25.28
N ASN A 45 -5.48 2.19 -25.46
CA ASN A 45 -6.54 2.00 -26.44
C ASN A 45 -7.67 1.14 -25.87
N ALA A 46 -8.84 1.18 -26.53
CA ALA A 46 -10.01 0.43 -26.10
C ALA A 46 -9.82 -1.08 -26.18
N THR A 47 -10.00 -1.77 -25.06
CA THR A 47 -10.08 -3.23 -25.01
C THR A 47 -11.15 -3.65 -24.03
N TYR A 48 -11.88 -4.71 -24.36
CA TYR A 48 -12.92 -5.28 -23.50
C TYR A 48 -12.45 -6.54 -22.78
N GLN A 49 -11.25 -7.03 -23.12
CA GLN A 49 -10.79 -8.33 -22.63
C GLN A 49 -9.87 -8.16 -21.43
N PRO A 50 -10.24 -8.67 -20.24
CA PRO A 50 -9.43 -8.57 -19.03
C PRO A 50 -8.02 -9.17 -19.17
N ASN A 51 -7.84 -10.22 -19.97
CA ASN A 51 -6.54 -10.82 -20.23
C ASN A 51 -5.55 -9.89 -20.97
N GLU A 52 -6.02 -8.79 -21.54
CA GLU A 52 -5.19 -7.78 -22.19
C GLU A 52 -4.79 -6.63 -21.26
N TRP A 53 -5.56 -6.36 -20.18
CA TRP A 53 -5.31 -5.19 -19.33
C TRP A 53 -5.12 -5.52 -17.84
N MET A 54 -5.55 -6.69 -17.37
CA MET A 54 -5.25 -7.11 -16.01
C MET A 54 -3.79 -7.51 -15.89
N VAL A 55 -3.10 -6.94 -14.92
CA VAL A 55 -1.68 -7.19 -14.68
C VAL A 55 -1.45 -7.88 -13.35
N ASP A 56 -0.57 -8.85 -13.36
CA ASP A 56 0.09 -9.40 -12.19
C ASP A 56 1.42 -8.68 -11.98
N ILE A 57 1.79 -8.45 -10.72
CA ILE A 57 3.03 -7.77 -10.36
C ILE A 57 3.74 -8.60 -9.31
N TYR A 58 5.00 -8.91 -9.60
CA TYR A 58 5.84 -9.68 -8.68
C TYR A 58 7.31 -9.32 -8.80
N PHE A 59 8.10 -9.76 -7.84
CA PHE A 59 9.53 -9.51 -7.80
C PHE A 59 10.33 -10.72 -8.26
N THR A 60 11.46 -10.44 -8.93
CA THR A 60 12.51 -11.41 -9.21
C THR A 60 13.84 -10.80 -8.74
N SER A 61 14.41 -11.31 -7.68
CA SER A 61 15.64 -10.78 -7.07
C SER A 61 15.61 -9.23 -6.88
N THR A 62 16.13 -8.46 -7.82
CA THR A 62 16.21 -6.98 -7.76
C THR A 62 15.33 -6.28 -8.80
N GLN A 63 14.34 -6.98 -9.33
CA GLN A 63 13.51 -6.46 -10.42
C GLN A 63 12.02 -6.62 -10.11
N VAL A 64 11.23 -5.69 -10.63
CA VAL A 64 9.76 -5.79 -10.69
C VAL A 64 9.36 -6.30 -12.06
N VAL A 65 8.52 -7.32 -12.09
CA VAL A 65 7.86 -7.83 -13.29
C VAL A 65 6.41 -7.40 -13.29
N VAL A 66 5.97 -6.78 -14.38
CA VAL A 66 4.55 -6.48 -14.65
C VAL A 66 4.13 -7.32 -15.83
N GLU A 67 3.16 -8.21 -15.64
CA GLU A 67 2.80 -9.23 -16.61
C GLU A 67 1.30 -9.29 -16.86
N ARG A 68 0.90 -9.43 -18.14
CA ARG A 68 -0.47 -9.76 -18.57
C ARG A 68 -0.48 -11.08 -19.38
N THR A 69 -1.63 -11.63 -19.61
CA THR A 69 -1.73 -12.95 -20.26
C THR A 69 -1.54 -12.91 -21.76
N THR A 70 -2.13 -11.95 -22.45
CA THR A 70 -2.08 -11.85 -23.92
C THR A 70 -1.51 -10.52 -24.36
N THR A 71 -0.92 -10.52 -25.55
CA THR A 71 -0.61 -9.27 -26.24
C THR A 71 -1.91 -8.52 -26.56
N GLY A 72 -1.87 -7.22 -26.54
CA GLY A 72 -3.05 -6.39 -26.78
C GLY A 72 -2.66 -4.93 -26.84
N ASN A 73 -3.52 -4.05 -26.36
CA ASN A 73 -3.24 -2.63 -26.35
C ASN A 73 -2.12 -2.30 -25.33
N ARG A 74 -1.49 -1.15 -25.53
CA ARG A 74 -0.43 -0.65 -24.63
C ARG A 74 -1.00 -0.34 -23.26
N ILE A 75 -0.30 -0.77 -22.23
CA ILE A 75 -0.59 -0.45 -20.82
C ILE A 75 0.62 0.27 -20.24
N ILE A 76 0.38 1.37 -19.55
CA ILE A 76 1.41 2.08 -18.79
C ILE A 76 1.04 2.00 -17.31
N CYS A 77 1.89 1.35 -16.53
CA CYS A 77 1.73 1.23 -15.07
C CYS A 77 2.68 2.19 -14.36
N ALA A 78 2.18 2.89 -13.35
CA ALA A 78 3.02 3.46 -12.30
C ALA A 78 2.99 2.45 -11.14
N VAL A 79 4.13 1.83 -10.86
CA VAL A 79 4.31 0.88 -9.77
C VAL A 79 5.08 1.57 -8.67
N VAL A 80 4.46 1.65 -7.50
CA VAL A 80 5.05 2.18 -6.28
C VAL A 80 5.54 1.00 -5.48
N VAL A 81 6.85 0.88 -5.30
CA VAL A 81 7.48 -0.18 -4.49
C VAL A 81 7.86 0.42 -3.15
N VAL A 82 7.27 -0.10 -2.08
CA VAL A 82 7.55 0.30 -0.70
C VAL A 82 8.39 -0.79 -0.04
N GLU A 83 9.63 -0.47 0.34
CA GLU A 83 10.50 -1.34 1.12
C GLU A 83 10.32 -1.05 2.60
N PHE A 84 9.95 -2.04 3.36
CA PHE A 84 9.80 -1.97 4.81
C PHE A 84 11.07 -2.42 5.54
N ASP A 85 11.25 -1.93 6.77
CA ASP A 85 12.26 -2.43 7.69
C ASP A 85 11.84 -3.82 8.21
N PRO A 86 12.59 -4.90 7.91
CA PRO A 86 12.23 -6.27 8.30
C PRO A 86 12.21 -6.50 9.82
N ASN A 87 12.87 -5.64 10.60
CA ASN A 87 12.83 -5.72 12.07
C ASN A 87 11.52 -5.20 12.64
N ARG A 88 10.77 -4.39 11.88
CA ARG A 88 9.56 -3.70 12.32
C ARG A 88 8.32 -4.12 11.54
N VAL A 89 8.48 -4.48 10.27
CA VAL A 89 7.38 -4.95 9.41
C VAL A 89 7.79 -6.24 8.72
N ARG A 90 7.03 -7.28 8.96
CA ARG A 90 7.18 -8.55 8.25
C ARG A 90 6.37 -8.52 6.96
N VAL A 91 7.03 -8.80 5.85
CA VAL A 91 6.38 -8.97 4.55
C VAL A 91 6.34 -10.45 4.19
N GLN A 92 5.21 -10.92 3.67
CA GLN A 92 5.07 -12.26 3.11
C GLN A 92 4.58 -12.12 1.66
N GLN A 93 5.32 -12.68 0.72
CA GLN A 93 4.98 -12.71 -0.70
C GLN A 93 4.55 -14.11 -1.09
N LYS A 94 3.39 -14.24 -1.72
CA LYS A 94 2.82 -15.53 -2.12
C LYS A 94 2.12 -15.40 -3.46
N SER A 95 2.00 -16.51 -4.15
CA SER A 95 1.15 -16.65 -5.33
C SER A 95 -0.18 -17.31 -4.99
N PHE A 96 -1.19 -17.04 -5.77
CA PHE A 96 -2.46 -17.74 -5.74
C PHE A 96 -2.91 -18.11 -7.15
N SER A 97 -3.75 -19.15 -7.25
CA SER A 97 -4.36 -19.56 -8.50
C SER A 97 -5.82 -19.91 -8.26
N MET A 98 -6.68 -19.39 -9.11
CA MET A 98 -8.09 -19.75 -9.17
C MET A 98 -8.35 -20.47 -10.48
N PRO A 99 -8.29 -21.81 -10.50
CA PRO A 99 -8.42 -22.59 -11.71
C PRO A 99 -9.82 -22.47 -12.31
N LEU A 100 -9.94 -22.80 -13.58
CA LEU A 100 -11.22 -23.01 -14.23
C LEU A 100 -11.92 -24.20 -13.58
N VAL A 101 -13.09 -23.98 -13.01
CA VAL A 101 -13.91 -25.03 -12.40
C VAL A 101 -15.32 -24.83 -12.94
N GLY A 102 -15.80 -25.70 -13.79
CA GLY A 102 -17.14 -25.58 -14.39
C GLY A 102 -18.23 -25.36 -13.35
N GLY A 103 -19.18 -24.45 -13.64
CA GLY A 103 -20.32 -24.16 -12.80
C GLY A 103 -20.51 -22.68 -12.43
N THR A 104 -21.69 -22.36 -11.94
CA THR A 104 -22.11 -20.98 -11.59
C THR A 104 -21.93 -20.64 -10.10
N SER A 105 -21.15 -21.44 -9.38
CA SER A 105 -20.95 -21.30 -7.93
C SER A 105 -19.81 -20.33 -7.60
N THR A 106 -19.88 -19.74 -6.42
CA THR A 106 -18.80 -18.96 -5.86
C THR A 106 -17.58 -19.85 -5.64
N GLN A 107 -16.45 -19.45 -6.18
CA GLN A 107 -15.16 -20.10 -5.95
C GLN A 107 -14.40 -19.36 -4.85
N THR A 108 -13.89 -20.13 -3.90
CA THR A 108 -13.03 -19.63 -2.83
C THR A 108 -11.75 -20.45 -2.78
N VAL A 109 -10.61 -19.80 -2.73
CA VAL A 109 -9.28 -20.41 -2.58
C VAL A 109 -8.63 -19.83 -1.35
N ASN A 110 -8.13 -20.73 -0.47
CA ASN A 110 -7.35 -20.35 0.69
C ASN A 110 -5.87 -20.67 0.43
N VAL A 111 -4.99 -19.74 0.71
CA VAL A 111 -3.54 -19.89 0.60
C VAL A 111 -2.92 -19.73 1.98
N GLY A 112 -2.15 -20.74 2.39
CA GLY A 112 -1.43 -20.72 3.67
C GLY A 112 -0.37 -19.63 3.70
N LEU A 113 -0.28 -18.90 4.81
CA LEU A 113 0.78 -17.95 5.10
C LEU A 113 1.98 -18.69 5.71
N ASP A 114 3.19 -18.17 5.52
CA ASP A 114 4.40 -18.74 6.13
C ASP A 114 4.44 -18.52 7.63
N TYR A 115 3.83 -17.43 8.09
CA TYR A 115 3.75 -17.05 9.49
C TYR A 115 2.32 -16.69 9.86
N THR A 116 1.96 -16.95 11.10
CA THR A 116 0.73 -16.45 11.69
C THR A 116 0.79 -14.93 11.77
N VAL A 117 -0.29 -14.26 11.36
CA VAL A 117 -0.42 -12.80 11.39
C VAL A 117 -1.38 -12.35 12.48
N ASP A 118 -1.10 -11.19 13.06
CA ASP A 118 -2.07 -10.43 13.84
C ASP A 118 -2.89 -9.55 12.88
N THR A 119 -4.13 -9.92 12.64
CA THR A 119 -4.99 -9.22 11.68
C THR A 119 -5.37 -7.80 12.09
N SER A 120 -5.09 -7.40 13.33
CA SER A 120 -5.23 -6.00 13.80
C SER A 120 -4.02 -5.13 13.42
N ARG A 121 -2.94 -5.72 12.91
CA ARG A 121 -1.70 -5.07 12.51
C ARG A 121 -1.22 -5.52 11.14
N ALA A 122 -2.03 -6.25 10.40
CA ALA A 122 -1.69 -6.78 9.09
C ALA A 122 -2.67 -6.33 8.03
N ALA A 123 -2.15 -5.96 6.86
CA ALA A 123 -2.94 -5.69 5.67
C ALA A 123 -2.42 -6.51 4.47
N MET A 124 -3.21 -6.56 3.42
CA MET A 124 -2.89 -7.36 2.24
C MET A 124 -3.21 -6.56 0.97
N VAL A 125 -2.32 -6.65 -0.01
CA VAL A 125 -2.55 -6.21 -1.40
C VAL A 125 -2.38 -7.42 -2.33
N HIS A 126 -3.03 -7.43 -3.48
CA HIS A 126 -2.86 -8.47 -4.49
C HIS A 126 -2.94 -7.91 -5.90
N HIS A 127 -2.20 -8.54 -6.78
CA HIS A 127 -2.20 -8.31 -8.20
C HIS A 127 -2.45 -9.63 -8.90
N TYR A 128 -3.20 -9.64 -9.99
CA TYR A 128 -3.49 -10.88 -10.72
C TYR A 128 -3.91 -10.60 -12.13
N ARG A 129 -3.74 -11.59 -12.96
CA ARG A 129 -4.15 -11.63 -14.37
C ARG A 129 -5.11 -12.79 -14.62
N GLN A 130 -5.90 -12.66 -15.67
CA GLN A 130 -6.70 -13.73 -16.20
C GLN A 130 -5.81 -14.64 -17.06
N THR A 131 -5.64 -15.90 -16.71
CA THR A 131 -4.70 -16.83 -17.36
C THR A 131 -5.32 -17.65 -18.50
N SER A 132 -6.66 -17.70 -18.56
CA SER A 132 -7.39 -18.33 -19.66
C SER A 132 -8.76 -17.68 -19.84
N GLY A 133 -9.39 -17.90 -21.00
CA GLY A 133 -10.67 -17.31 -21.37
C GLY A 133 -10.56 -15.85 -21.82
N THR A 134 -11.67 -15.32 -22.32
CA THR A 134 -11.75 -13.96 -22.89
C THR A 134 -12.92 -13.17 -22.34
N GLN A 135 -13.54 -13.65 -21.26
CA GLN A 135 -14.77 -13.07 -20.73
C GLN A 135 -14.54 -11.72 -20.06
N SER A 136 -15.40 -10.78 -20.40
CA SER A 136 -15.38 -9.41 -19.87
C SER A 136 -16.31 -9.19 -18.68
N GLN A 137 -17.02 -10.22 -18.22
CA GLN A 137 -17.94 -10.11 -17.10
C GLN A 137 -17.19 -9.99 -15.78
N ALA A 138 -17.61 -9.06 -14.92
CA ALA A 138 -16.94 -8.87 -13.62
C ALA A 138 -17.08 -10.09 -12.69
N THR A 139 -18.09 -10.92 -12.88
CA THR A 139 -18.25 -12.20 -12.18
C THR A 139 -17.06 -13.13 -12.39
N ASP A 140 -16.41 -13.04 -13.54
CA ASP A 140 -15.35 -13.95 -13.94
C ASP A 140 -13.96 -13.46 -13.57
N TRP A 141 -13.76 -12.12 -13.47
CA TRP A 141 -12.44 -11.56 -13.22
C TRP A 141 -12.30 -10.82 -11.90
N ALA A 142 -13.40 -10.37 -11.26
CA ALA A 142 -13.29 -9.67 -9.98
C ALA A 142 -12.99 -10.64 -8.85
N VAL A 143 -11.86 -10.44 -8.18
CA VAL A 143 -11.41 -11.25 -7.04
C VAL A 143 -11.33 -10.38 -5.80
N ARG A 144 -12.09 -10.75 -4.79
CA ARG A 144 -12.03 -10.19 -3.44
C ARG A 144 -11.00 -10.96 -2.62
N ARG A 145 -10.24 -10.26 -1.80
CA ARG A 145 -9.29 -10.83 -0.86
C ARG A 145 -9.63 -10.49 0.58
N ASN A 146 -9.34 -11.40 1.49
CA ASN A 146 -9.40 -11.19 2.94
C ASN A 146 -8.52 -12.19 3.68
N PHE A 147 -8.36 -12.02 4.98
CA PHE A 147 -7.81 -13.06 5.83
C PHE A 147 -8.90 -14.08 6.23
N SER A 148 -8.60 -15.37 6.11
CA SER A 148 -9.40 -16.45 6.67
C SER A 148 -8.73 -16.95 7.96
N GLY A 149 -8.91 -16.19 9.04
CA GLY A 149 -8.17 -16.38 10.28
C GLY A 149 -6.76 -15.78 10.21
N THR A 150 -5.86 -16.27 11.04
CA THR A 150 -4.51 -15.74 11.22
C THR A 150 -3.43 -16.43 10.38
N THR A 151 -3.78 -17.52 9.70
CA THR A 151 -2.82 -18.39 8.98
C THR A 151 -3.10 -18.52 7.49
N GLN A 152 -4.15 -17.90 6.99
CA GLN A 152 -4.55 -18.03 5.59
C GLN A 152 -5.03 -16.72 4.99
N ALA A 153 -4.60 -16.46 3.75
CA ALA A 153 -5.24 -15.51 2.85
C ALA A 153 -6.34 -16.21 2.06
N GLN A 154 -7.46 -15.54 1.86
CA GLN A 154 -8.62 -16.05 1.13
C GLN A 154 -8.92 -15.19 -0.09
N PHE A 155 -9.14 -15.84 -1.23
CA PHE A 155 -9.52 -15.22 -2.49
C PHE A 155 -10.87 -15.76 -2.94
N THR A 156 -11.80 -14.87 -3.30
CA THR A 156 -13.16 -15.26 -3.66
C THR A 156 -13.61 -14.54 -4.93
N ARG A 157 -14.18 -15.30 -5.89
CA ARG A 157 -14.86 -14.79 -7.08
C ARG A 157 -16.21 -15.48 -7.28
N ARG A 158 -17.08 -14.92 -8.13
CA ARG A 158 -18.44 -15.44 -8.30
C ARG A 158 -18.49 -16.69 -9.18
N TYR A 159 -17.95 -16.62 -10.37
CA TYR A 159 -17.99 -17.71 -11.34
C TYR A 159 -16.58 -18.19 -11.68
N SER A 160 -16.48 -19.42 -12.14
CA SER A 160 -15.21 -20.06 -12.43
C SER A 160 -15.23 -20.92 -13.67
N ASP A 161 -16.31 -20.83 -14.47
CA ASP A 161 -16.56 -21.71 -15.60
C ASP A 161 -15.92 -21.28 -16.92
N GLU A 162 -15.56 -19.99 -17.06
CA GLU A 162 -15.04 -19.47 -18.33
C GLU A 162 -13.61 -18.93 -18.25
N THR A 163 -13.10 -18.65 -17.05
CA THR A 163 -11.77 -18.05 -16.89
C THR A 163 -10.99 -18.67 -15.73
N ALA A 164 -9.67 -18.78 -15.89
CA ALA A 164 -8.75 -19.02 -14.80
C ALA A 164 -7.97 -17.74 -14.48
N GLN A 165 -7.51 -17.63 -13.25
CA GLN A 165 -6.74 -16.48 -12.78
C GLN A 165 -5.54 -16.93 -11.98
N ALA A 166 -4.46 -16.19 -12.06
CA ALA A 166 -3.30 -16.36 -11.21
C ALA A 166 -2.67 -15.01 -10.88
N GLY A 167 -2.04 -14.94 -9.75
CA GLY A 167 -1.39 -13.70 -9.34
C GLY A 167 -0.58 -13.85 -8.06
N HIS A 168 -0.09 -12.71 -7.60
CA HIS A 168 0.69 -12.58 -6.39
C HIS A 168 -0.04 -11.70 -5.37
N PHE A 169 0.21 -11.99 -4.11
CA PHE A 169 -0.27 -11.16 -3.02
C PHE A 169 0.83 -10.94 -1.99
N TYR A 170 0.70 -9.85 -1.28
CA TYR A 170 1.64 -9.35 -0.31
C TYR A 170 0.90 -9.06 0.97
N VAL A 171 1.35 -9.68 2.05
CA VAL A 171 0.89 -9.37 3.40
C VAL A 171 2.00 -8.60 4.10
N PHE A 172 1.67 -7.47 4.68
CA PHE A 172 2.59 -6.68 5.50
C PHE A 172 1.99 -6.49 6.89
N GLU A 173 2.80 -6.78 7.92
CA GLU A 173 2.37 -6.80 9.32
C GLU A 173 3.36 -6.02 10.19
N SER A 174 2.86 -5.09 11.00
CA SER A 174 3.67 -4.40 12.01
C SER A 174 3.99 -5.34 13.16
N LEU A 175 5.27 -5.55 13.45
CA LEU A 175 5.73 -6.42 14.54
C LEU A 175 5.71 -5.71 15.89
N ASP A 176 5.89 -4.39 15.89
CA ASP A 176 6.03 -3.55 17.09
C ASP A 176 4.84 -2.60 17.33
N GLY A 177 3.81 -2.68 16.48
CA GLY A 177 2.64 -1.81 16.57
C GLY A 177 2.88 -0.40 15.99
N ALA A 178 3.86 -0.21 15.10
CA ALA A 178 4.09 1.06 14.43
C ALA A 178 2.90 1.49 13.54
N PHE A 179 2.08 0.55 13.14
CA PHE A 179 0.75 0.79 12.60
C PHE A 179 -0.25 -0.26 13.06
N THR A 180 -1.52 0.12 13.05
CA THR A 180 -2.66 -0.79 13.23
C THR A 180 -3.48 -0.86 11.95
N THR A 181 -4.29 -1.92 11.84
CA THR A 181 -5.15 -2.13 10.67
C THR A 181 -6.56 -2.47 11.09
N GLN A 182 -7.52 -2.01 10.27
CA GLN A 182 -8.93 -2.37 10.40
C GLN A 182 -9.44 -2.84 9.05
N ARG A 183 -10.07 -4.01 8.99
CA ARG A 183 -10.71 -4.50 7.78
C ARG A 183 -11.98 -3.72 7.52
N ILE A 184 -12.19 -3.33 6.27
CA ILE A 184 -13.39 -2.67 5.76
C ILE A 184 -14.13 -3.64 4.86
N PHE A 185 -15.43 -3.80 5.12
CA PHE A 185 -16.29 -4.63 4.31
C PHE A 185 -17.57 -3.86 3.94
N ILE A 186 -17.66 -3.43 2.68
CA ILE A 186 -18.81 -2.68 2.18
C ILE A 186 -19.59 -3.55 1.20
N GLU A 187 -20.88 -3.71 1.48
CA GLU A 187 -21.79 -4.51 0.68
C GLU A 187 -22.80 -3.63 -0.04
N PHE A 188 -22.84 -3.72 -1.35
CA PHE A 188 -23.79 -3.00 -2.17
C PHE A 188 -24.84 -3.98 -2.71
N ASN A 189 -26.04 -3.93 -2.15
CA ASN A 189 -27.19 -4.64 -2.70
C ASN A 189 -27.62 -4.01 -4.04
N SER A 190 -28.33 -4.78 -4.86
CA SER A 190 -28.98 -4.24 -6.08
C SER A 190 -29.85 -3.03 -5.71
N GLY A 191 -29.77 -1.97 -6.48
CA GLY A 191 -30.45 -0.71 -6.21
C GLY A 191 -29.65 0.29 -5.35
N VAL A 192 -28.53 -0.12 -4.73
CA VAL A 192 -27.75 0.70 -3.80
C VAL A 192 -26.47 1.19 -4.45
N GLY A 193 -26.30 2.51 -4.61
CA GLY A 193 -25.11 3.16 -5.16
C GLY A 193 -24.13 3.72 -4.09
N TYR A 194 -24.55 3.70 -2.82
CA TYR A 194 -23.79 4.21 -1.67
C TYR A 194 -23.97 3.29 -0.47
N ASN A 195 -22.91 2.98 0.23
CA ASN A 195 -22.97 2.30 1.52
C ASN A 195 -21.72 2.62 2.35
N THR A 196 -21.77 2.30 3.65
CA THR A 196 -20.71 2.62 4.61
C THR A 196 -20.34 1.40 5.44
N ASP A 197 -19.12 1.45 6.00
CA ASP A 197 -18.70 0.59 7.10
C ASP A 197 -18.19 1.47 8.26
N THR A 198 -18.41 1.00 9.49
CA THR A 198 -17.99 1.69 10.70
C THR A 198 -16.70 1.09 11.22
N ILE A 199 -15.74 1.94 11.51
CA ILE A 199 -14.43 1.57 12.04
C ILE A 199 -14.23 2.14 13.45
N SER A 200 -13.26 1.63 14.20
CA SER A 200 -12.73 2.33 15.37
C SER A 200 -12.14 3.66 14.93
N GLU A 201 -12.18 4.64 15.80
CA GLU A 201 -11.65 5.98 15.51
C GLU A 201 -10.18 5.94 15.10
N VAL A 202 -9.84 6.67 14.02
CA VAL A 202 -8.49 6.82 13.47
C VAL A 202 -8.13 8.29 13.27
N ASP A 203 -6.84 8.60 13.31
CA ASP A 203 -6.32 9.87 12.80
C ASP A 203 -6.20 9.81 11.27
N ILE A 204 -7.12 10.47 10.56
CA ILE A 204 -7.17 10.46 9.08
C ILE A 204 -5.87 11.02 8.48
N SER A 205 -5.17 11.95 9.17
CA SER A 205 -3.91 12.51 8.68
C SER A 205 -2.73 11.52 8.75
N LYS A 206 -2.93 10.39 9.42
CA LYS A 206 -1.98 9.27 9.55
C LYS A 206 -2.50 7.95 8.98
N SER A 207 -3.70 7.98 8.42
CA SER A 207 -4.40 6.79 7.97
C SER A 207 -4.61 6.77 6.46
N TRP A 208 -4.45 5.61 5.85
CA TRP A 208 -4.70 5.41 4.44
C TRP A 208 -5.50 4.13 4.18
N ILE A 209 -6.15 4.08 3.03
CA ILE A 209 -6.94 2.94 2.58
C ILE A 209 -6.12 2.14 1.57
N VAL A 210 -5.86 0.88 1.85
CA VAL A 210 -5.22 -0.05 0.92
C VAL A 210 -6.10 -0.17 -0.33
N PRO A 211 -5.54 -0.14 -1.56
CA PRO A 211 -6.34 -0.27 -2.77
C PRO A 211 -7.31 -1.46 -2.67
N HIS A 212 -8.61 -1.19 -2.78
CA HIS A 212 -9.63 -2.18 -2.48
C HIS A 212 -9.69 -3.33 -3.50
N SER A 213 -10.24 -4.45 -3.08
CA SER A 213 -10.64 -5.56 -3.93
C SER A 213 -12.15 -5.72 -3.88
N PHE A 214 -12.73 -6.39 -4.88
CA PHE A 214 -14.16 -6.59 -4.89
C PHE A 214 -14.58 -7.93 -5.52
N TYR A 215 -15.79 -8.32 -5.19
CA TYR A 215 -16.52 -9.44 -5.71
C TYR A 215 -17.82 -8.91 -6.35
N SER A 216 -18.22 -9.41 -7.51
CA SER A 216 -19.43 -8.95 -8.20
C SER A 216 -20.28 -10.12 -8.64
N THR A 217 -21.60 -9.96 -8.57
CA THR A 217 -22.57 -10.93 -9.15
C THR A 217 -23.02 -10.54 -10.55
N ARG A 218 -22.39 -9.54 -11.16
CA ARG A 218 -22.84 -9.04 -12.45
C ARG A 218 -22.33 -9.90 -13.60
N THR A 219 -23.25 -10.27 -14.45
CA THR A 219 -23.02 -11.03 -15.68
C THR A 219 -22.85 -10.18 -16.94
N HIS A 220 -22.79 -8.84 -16.82
CA HIS A 220 -22.67 -7.92 -17.95
C HIS A 220 -21.44 -7.04 -17.82
N ALA A 221 -20.89 -6.68 -18.96
CA ALA A 221 -19.67 -5.89 -19.08
C ALA A 221 -19.84 -4.37 -18.81
N GLU A 222 -20.84 -3.96 -18.02
CA GLU A 222 -21.01 -2.54 -17.72
C GLU A 222 -20.07 -2.08 -16.62
N ALA A 223 -19.11 -1.28 -17.00
CA ALA A 223 -18.06 -0.75 -16.13
C ALA A 223 -18.61 0.11 -14.99
N ASP A 224 -19.66 0.89 -15.23
CA ASP A 224 -20.28 1.79 -14.25
C ASP A 224 -20.84 1.08 -13.01
N SER A 225 -21.19 -0.20 -13.13
CA SER A 225 -21.67 -1.02 -12.02
C SER A 225 -20.56 -1.71 -11.23
N ASN A 226 -19.35 -1.78 -11.78
CA ASN A 226 -18.24 -2.53 -11.19
C ASN A 226 -17.13 -1.62 -10.68
N PHE A 227 -17.04 -0.39 -11.18
CA PHE A 227 -16.04 0.56 -10.72
C PHE A 227 -16.59 1.43 -9.60
N MET A 228 -15.84 1.49 -8.54
CA MET A 228 -16.19 2.19 -7.31
C MET A 228 -14.97 2.87 -6.71
N PHE A 229 -15.22 3.73 -5.76
CA PHE A 229 -14.16 4.23 -4.89
C PHE A 229 -14.58 4.07 -3.43
N VAL A 230 -13.57 4.05 -2.57
CA VAL A 230 -13.70 4.01 -1.12
C VAL A 230 -12.95 5.21 -0.56
N LYS A 231 -13.51 5.88 0.44
CA LYS A 231 -12.86 7.00 1.13
C LYS A 231 -13.32 7.11 2.57
N PHE A 232 -12.61 7.88 3.38
CA PHE A 232 -13.09 8.28 4.70
C PHE A 232 -14.24 9.27 4.56
N ALA A 233 -15.33 9.03 5.28
CA ALA A 233 -16.40 9.99 5.54
C ALA A 233 -16.14 10.77 6.83
N SER A 234 -15.55 10.10 7.82
CA SER A 234 -15.09 10.66 9.11
C SER A 234 -14.00 9.76 9.70
N SER A 235 -13.48 10.11 10.87
CA SER A 235 -12.52 9.27 11.60
C SER A 235 -13.07 7.89 12.01
N THR A 236 -14.38 7.69 11.94
CA THR A 236 -15.04 6.44 12.37
C THR A 236 -15.87 5.79 11.26
N VAL A 237 -15.91 6.36 10.05
CA VAL A 237 -16.73 5.86 8.95
C VAL A 237 -15.97 5.87 7.64
N VAL A 238 -15.96 4.74 6.98
CA VAL A 238 -15.50 4.58 5.59
C VAL A 238 -16.71 4.39 4.69
N GLU A 239 -16.76 5.12 3.59
CA GLU A 239 -17.85 5.07 2.63
C GLU A 239 -17.39 4.59 1.26
N GLY A 240 -18.26 3.87 0.59
CA GLY A 240 -18.08 3.41 -0.76
C GLY A 240 -19.15 3.95 -1.69
N PHE A 241 -18.76 4.25 -2.92
CA PHE A 241 -19.64 4.75 -3.97
C PHE A 241 -19.47 3.95 -5.25
N ARG A 242 -20.60 3.61 -5.88
CA ARG A 242 -20.68 3.13 -7.25
C ARG A 242 -21.85 3.79 -7.97
N ARG A 243 -21.78 3.91 -9.27
CA ARG A 243 -22.85 4.52 -10.06
C ARG A 243 -23.93 3.52 -10.46
N GLY A 244 -23.53 2.46 -11.12
CA GLY A 244 -24.47 1.42 -11.56
C GLY A 244 -24.94 0.59 -10.37
N THR A 245 -26.23 0.41 -10.22
CA THR A 245 -26.81 -0.24 -9.04
C THR A 245 -27.45 -1.59 -9.34
N THR A 246 -27.27 -2.12 -10.55
CA THR A 246 -27.98 -3.33 -11.03
C THR A 246 -27.41 -4.66 -10.51
N SER A 247 -26.26 -4.64 -9.83
CA SER A 247 -25.59 -5.85 -9.31
C SER A 247 -25.40 -5.80 -7.81
N TYR A 248 -25.17 -6.96 -7.21
CA TYR A 248 -24.64 -7.10 -5.87
C TYR A 248 -23.11 -7.07 -5.92
N ILE A 249 -22.48 -6.26 -5.08
CA ILE A 249 -21.04 -6.15 -4.99
C ILE A 249 -20.61 -6.16 -3.52
N GLN A 250 -19.52 -6.85 -3.25
CA GLN A 250 -18.81 -6.79 -1.97
C GLN A 250 -17.42 -6.21 -2.20
N VAL A 251 -17.07 -5.19 -1.42
CA VAL A 251 -15.76 -4.56 -1.39
C VAL A 251 -15.05 -4.96 -0.12
N ASP A 252 -13.78 -5.32 -0.25
CA ASP A 252 -12.92 -5.66 0.87
C ASP A 252 -11.62 -4.87 0.79
N THR A 253 -11.25 -4.21 1.87
CA THR A 253 -10.01 -3.46 1.98
C THR A 253 -9.58 -3.32 3.44
N PHE A 254 -8.51 -2.57 3.68
CA PHE A 254 -7.99 -2.28 5.00
C PHE A 254 -7.75 -0.77 5.14
N VAL A 255 -8.04 -0.24 6.32
CA VAL A 255 -7.47 1.01 6.78
C VAL A 255 -6.19 0.68 7.52
N VAL A 256 -5.12 1.40 7.23
CA VAL A 256 -3.85 1.34 7.94
C VAL A 256 -3.65 2.67 8.63
N GLU A 257 -3.51 2.68 9.95
CA GLU A 257 -3.21 3.86 10.75
C GLU A 257 -1.81 3.78 11.32
N HIS A 258 -0.96 4.74 10.96
CA HIS A 258 0.42 4.84 11.45
C HIS A 258 0.48 5.54 12.81
N HIS A 259 1.34 5.05 13.69
CA HIS A 259 1.60 5.63 15.01
C HIS A 259 2.97 6.34 15.07
N ASP A 260 3.66 6.42 13.95
CA ASP A 260 4.89 7.19 13.75
C ASP A 260 4.60 8.59 13.17
N ASN A 261 5.61 9.22 12.58
CA ASN A 261 5.49 10.55 11.95
C ASN A 261 5.05 10.48 10.47
N THR A 262 4.50 9.37 10.02
CA THR A 262 3.89 9.25 8.69
C THR A 262 2.75 10.27 8.53
N VAL A 263 2.72 10.94 7.39
CA VAL A 263 1.69 11.92 7.03
C VAL A 263 0.92 11.45 5.80
N VAL A 264 -0.40 11.51 5.87
CA VAL A 264 -1.27 11.12 4.75
C VAL A 264 -2.13 12.30 4.30
N THR A 265 -2.03 12.64 3.02
CA THR A 265 -2.89 13.63 2.37
C THR A 265 -3.87 12.92 1.44
N HIS A 266 -5.15 13.22 1.59
CA HIS A 266 -6.22 12.67 0.77
C HIS A 266 -6.75 13.68 -0.23
N GLY A 267 -7.11 13.21 -1.43
CA GLY A 267 -7.70 14.09 -2.42
C GLY A 267 -8.47 13.36 -3.52
N GLN A 268 -8.91 14.16 -4.48
CA GLN A 268 -9.71 13.70 -5.60
C GLN A 268 -9.34 14.44 -6.87
N PHE A 269 -9.29 13.73 -7.97
CA PHE A 269 -9.31 14.30 -9.30
C PHE A 269 -10.72 14.17 -9.89
N ASP A 270 -11.27 15.30 -10.34
CA ASP A 270 -12.51 15.36 -11.11
C ASP A 270 -12.14 15.63 -12.57
N TYR A 271 -12.24 14.62 -13.40
CA TYR A 271 -11.98 14.72 -14.83
C TYR A 271 -13.30 15.07 -15.53
N ALA A 272 -13.41 16.27 -16.08
CA ALA A 272 -14.49 16.60 -16.99
C ALA A 272 -14.31 15.88 -18.34
N SER A 273 -15.39 15.73 -19.11
CA SER A 273 -15.28 15.28 -20.50
C SER A 273 -14.29 16.16 -21.26
N GLY A 274 -13.43 15.57 -22.04
CA GLY A 274 -12.34 16.26 -22.75
C GLY A 274 -11.01 16.37 -21.98
N GLN A 275 -10.98 16.08 -20.67
CA GLN A 275 -9.77 16.21 -19.85
C GLN A 275 -9.04 14.88 -19.70
N GLN A 276 -7.73 14.89 -19.92
CA GLN A 276 -6.83 13.73 -19.71
C GLN A 276 -5.94 13.90 -18.48
N ASP A 277 -5.48 15.09 -18.21
CA ASP A 277 -4.49 15.40 -17.16
C ASP A 277 -5.16 16.21 -16.03
N LYS A 278 -4.84 15.84 -14.82
CA LYS A 278 -5.19 16.57 -13.61
C LYS A 278 -3.98 16.64 -12.69
N GLN A 279 -3.87 17.76 -12.01
CA GLN A 279 -2.86 17.97 -10.98
C GLN A 279 -3.41 18.75 -9.82
N THR A 280 -2.87 18.49 -8.64
CA THR A 280 -3.22 19.21 -7.41
C THR A 280 -1.95 19.46 -6.62
N ALA A 281 -1.79 20.67 -6.11
CA ALA A 281 -0.72 21.01 -5.19
C ALA A 281 -0.92 20.23 -3.86
N LEU A 282 0.16 19.68 -3.34
CA LEU A 282 0.21 19.12 -1.99
C LEU A 282 0.43 20.25 -0.97
N PRO A 283 0.10 20.06 0.30
CA PRO A 283 0.35 21.05 1.36
C PRO A 283 1.82 21.45 1.51
N GLY A 284 2.75 20.57 1.12
CA GLY A 284 4.19 20.76 1.11
C GLY A 284 4.87 19.94 0.03
N ALA A 285 6.16 20.13 -0.17
CA ALA A 285 6.97 19.20 -0.94
C ALA A 285 7.10 17.88 -0.17
N VAL A 286 7.00 16.76 -0.88
CA VAL A 286 7.19 15.42 -0.31
C VAL A 286 8.60 14.91 -0.62
N ASP A 287 9.14 14.07 0.25
CA ASP A 287 10.37 13.33 -0.01
C ASP A 287 10.05 12.10 -0.87
N GLU A 288 10.49 12.09 -2.13
CA GLU A 288 10.23 10.98 -3.07
C GLU A 288 10.84 9.64 -2.61
N ASP A 289 11.87 9.68 -1.75
CA ASP A 289 12.50 8.47 -1.23
C ASP A 289 11.62 7.76 -0.19
N TYR A 290 10.63 8.46 0.37
CA TYR A 290 9.73 7.93 1.38
C TYR A 290 8.25 8.17 1.08
N SER A 291 7.91 8.61 -0.12
CA SER A 291 6.53 8.97 -0.42
C SER A 291 5.89 8.12 -1.52
N ALA A 292 4.65 7.69 -1.27
CA ALA A 292 3.86 6.85 -2.17
C ALA A 292 2.58 7.56 -2.65
N PRO A 293 2.43 7.85 -3.96
CA PRO A 293 1.16 8.28 -4.53
C PRO A 293 0.28 7.07 -4.86
N LEU A 294 -0.80 6.87 -4.12
CA LEU A 294 -1.68 5.71 -4.27
C LEU A 294 -3.10 6.10 -4.65
N ALA A 295 -3.79 5.24 -5.42
CA ALA A 295 -5.25 5.28 -5.56
C ALA A 295 -5.91 4.44 -4.48
N THR A 296 -7.13 4.82 -4.05
CA THR A 296 -7.92 3.97 -3.16
C THR A 296 -8.60 2.82 -3.91
N ALA A 297 -8.77 2.97 -5.22
CA ALA A 297 -9.30 1.93 -6.08
C ALA A 297 -8.17 1.05 -6.65
N ARG A 298 -8.46 -0.23 -6.79
CA ARG A 298 -7.56 -1.19 -7.43
C ARG A 298 -7.10 -0.68 -8.80
N ASP A 299 -5.80 -0.81 -9.08
CA ASP A 299 -5.18 -0.49 -10.36
C ASP A 299 -5.44 0.95 -10.87
N GLY A 300 -5.88 1.86 -9.98
CA GLY A 300 -6.22 3.24 -10.36
C GLY A 300 -7.55 3.39 -11.08
N MET A 301 -8.50 2.47 -10.85
CA MET A 301 -9.86 2.55 -11.41
C MET A 301 -10.52 3.88 -11.12
N LEU A 302 -11.24 4.41 -12.11
CA LEU A 302 -11.98 5.66 -12.04
C LEU A 302 -13.46 5.41 -11.74
N TYR A 303 -14.06 6.28 -10.97
CA TYR A 303 -15.50 6.30 -10.77
C TYR A 303 -16.18 7.12 -11.88
N PRO A 304 -17.04 6.52 -12.73
CA PRO A 304 -17.73 7.26 -13.79
C PRO A 304 -18.85 8.14 -13.19
N GLN A 305 -18.88 9.42 -13.56
CA GLN A 305 -19.93 10.35 -13.16
C GLN A 305 -21.11 10.40 -14.16
N VAL A 306 -20.84 10.02 -15.41
CA VAL A 306 -21.82 10.02 -16.50
C VAL A 306 -21.85 8.62 -17.12
N TYR A 307 -22.97 8.21 -17.72
CA TYR A 307 -23.11 6.91 -18.36
C TYR A 307 -21.93 6.67 -19.32
N ALA A 308 -21.23 5.62 -19.04
CA ALA A 308 -20.09 5.20 -19.81
C ALA A 308 -20.38 3.76 -20.23
N GLY A 309 -20.38 3.50 -21.48
CA GLY A 309 -20.66 2.20 -22.05
C GLY A 309 -19.75 1.06 -21.55
N THR A 310 -19.57 0.02 -22.32
CA THR A 310 -18.88 -1.22 -21.97
C THR A 310 -17.36 -1.17 -22.08
N ALA A 311 -16.75 -0.03 -22.38
CA ALA A 311 -15.32 0.07 -22.63
C ALA A 311 -14.52 0.27 -21.32
N TYR A 312 -13.99 -0.80 -20.75
CA TYR A 312 -13.21 -0.80 -19.48
C TYR A 312 -11.92 0.02 -19.54
N ASP A 313 -11.30 0.15 -20.70
CA ASP A 313 -10.07 0.92 -20.92
C ASP A 313 -10.17 2.38 -20.50
N ARG A 314 -11.37 2.92 -20.51
CA ARG A 314 -11.65 4.33 -20.19
C ARG A 314 -11.55 4.64 -18.69
N TYR A 315 -11.56 3.61 -17.85
CA TYR A 315 -11.73 3.73 -16.40
C TYR A 315 -10.46 3.53 -15.59
N PHE A 316 -9.32 3.74 -16.22
CA PHE A 316 -8.03 3.65 -15.53
C PHE A 316 -7.27 4.97 -15.64
N ALA A 317 -6.70 5.41 -14.55
CA ALA A 317 -5.78 6.54 -14.53
C ALA A 317 -4.55 6.21 -13.68
N ARG A 318 -3.41 6.61 -14.19
CA ARG A 318 -2.13 6.54 -13.52
C ARG A 318 -1.96 7.74 -12.61
N ILE A 319 -1.36 7.54 -11.44
CA ILE A 319 -1.04 8.58 -10.45
C ILE A 319 0.47 8.59 -10.21
N TRP A 320 1.07 9.79 -10.11
CA TRP A 320 2.49 9.96 -9.77
C TRP A 320 2.73 11.37 -9.23
N TYR A 321 3.91 11.61 -8.64
CA TYR A 321 4.35 12.97 -8.31
C TYR A 321 4.88 13.69 -9.55
N SER A 322 4.66 15.01 -9.59
CA SER A 322 5.34 15.88 -10.55
C SER A 322 6.83 15.98 -10.18
N PRO A 323 7.72 16.26 -11.15
CA PRO A 323 9.16 16.39 -10.88
C PRO A 323 9.57 17.40 -9.81
N ASN A 324 8.65 18.26 -9.36
CA ASN A 324 8.91 19.22 -8.28
C ASN A 324 8.42 18.76 -6.90
N THR A 325 7.96 17.49 -6.77
CA THR A 325 7.50 16.84 -5.53
C THR A 325 6.35 17.52 -4.76
N SER A 326 5.99 18.74 -5.14
CA SER A 326 4.90 19.51 -4.50
C SER A 326 3.54 19.33 -5.18
N THR A 327 3.45 18.45 -6.17
CA THR A 327 2.23 18.27 -6.97
C THR A 327 2.00 16.78 -7.26
N ILE A 328 0.83 16.28 -6.94
CA ILE A 328 0.36 14.97 -7.38
C ILE A 328 -0.39 15.11 -8.72
N ARG A 329 -0.14 14.19 -9.63
CA ARG A 329 -0.74 14.17 -10.98
C ARG A 329 -1.50 12.89 -11.22
N GLY A 330 -2.59 13.00 -11.98
CA GLY A 330 -3.34 11.88 -12.50
C GLY A 330 -3.54 12.02 -14.01
N TYR A 331 -3.38 10.93 -14.75
CA TYR A 331 -3.56 10.93 -16.20
C TYR A 331 -4.38 9.72 -16.64
N ARG A 332 -5.41 9.97 -17.45
CA ARG A 332 -6.22 8.98 -18.13
C ARG A 332 -6.15 9.12 -19.64
N GLN A 333 -6.31 8.03 -20.38
CA GLN A 333 -6.29 8.07 -21.84
C GLN A 333 -7.61 8.53 -22.44
N SER A 334 -8.72 8.00 -21.98
CA SER A 334 -10.04 8.34 -22.53
C SER A 334 -10.57 9.66 -21.97
N THR A 335 -11.16 10.46 -22.82
CA THR A 335 -11.75 11.77 -22.48
C THR A 335 -13.26 11.83 -22.67
N SER A 336 -13.91 10.72 -23.07
CA SER A 336 -15.32 10.73 -23.46
C SER A 336 -16.28 11.05 -22.31
N ASP A 337 -15.88 10.76 -21.07
CA ASP A 337 -16.77 10.82 -19.93
C ASP A 337 -16.19 11.61 -18.76
N SER A 338 -17.06 12.14 -17.90
CA SER A 338 -16.65 12.74 -16.63
C SER A 338 -16.40 11.64 -15.61
N MET A 339 -15.27 11.70 -14.90
CA MET A 339 -14.83 10.65 -13.97
C MET A 339 -14.17 11.23 -12.73
N GLN A 340 -14.18 10.45 -11.66
CA GLN A 340 -13.49 10.77 -10.41
C GLN A 340 -12.44 9.70 -10.10
N GLN A 341 -11.33 10.16 -9.54
CA GLN A 341 -10.28 9.30 -8.97
C GLN A 341 -9.94 9.79 -7.58
N ARG A 342 -10.03 8.90 -6.61
CA ARG A 342 -9.55 9.17 -5.26
C ARG A 342 -8.09 8.80 -5.16
N TRP A 343 -7.31 9.68 -4.57
CA TRP A 343 -5.88 9.48 -4.36
C TRP A 343 -5.48 9.77 -2.92
N GLN A 344 -4.36 9.20 -2.55
CA GLN A 344 -3.67 9.39 -1.28
C GLN A 344 -2.20 9.63 -1.56
N SER A 345 -1.62 10.63 -0.93
CA SER A 345 -0.18 10.84 -0.87
C SER A 345 0.26 10.47 0.54
N ILE A 346 1.07 9.42 0.64
CA ILE A 346 1.58 8.92 1.92
C ILE A 346 3.05 9.29 1.99
N GLU A 347 3.42 10.16 2.91
CA GLU A 347 4.81 10.46 3.24
C GLU A 347 5.16 9.66 4.50
N PHE A 348 5.83 8.54 4.27
CA PHE A 348 6.22 7.63 5.35
C PHE A 348 7.33 8.25 6.19
N ALA A 349 7.25 8.09 7.49
CA ALA A 349 8.41 8.32 8.34
C ALA A 349 9.51 7.31 7.97
N PRO A 350 10.76 7.75 7.73
CA PRO A 350 11.84 6.85 7.38
C PRO A 350 12.19 5.90 8.52
N ALA A 351 12.47 4.65 8.18
CA ALA A 351 13.04 3.70 9.13
C ALA A 351 14.44 4.13 9.56
N PRO A 352 14.85 3.82 10.77
CA PRO A 352 16.21 4.14 11.22
C PRO A 352 17.23 3.38 10.35
N GLY A 353 18.20 4.13 9.82
CA GLY A 353 19.32 3.57 9.05
C GLY A 353 20.57 3.33 9.87
N TYR A 354 20.59 3.79 11.13
CA TYR A 354 21.76 3.82 12.00
C TYR A 354 21.38 3.52 13.44
N TYR A 355 22.36 3.08 14.24
CA TYR A 355 22.13 2.80 15.65
C TYR A 355 23.34 3.10 16.51
N PHE A 356 23.09 3.30 17.80
CA PHE A 356 24.06 3.24 18.88
C PHE A 356 23.73 2.05 19.78
N GLY A 357 24.71 1.26 20.12
CA GLY A 357 24.60 0.20 21.11
C GLY A 357 25.58 0.42 22.25
N GLY A 358 25.15 0.11 23.47
CA GLY A 358 26.01 0.26 24.65
C GLY A 358 25.39 -0.29 25.91
N TYR A 359 26.05 -0.03 27.04
CA TYR A 359 25.60 -0.48 28.35
C TYR A 359 25.47 0.71 29.28
N VAL A 360 24.38 0.73 30.04
CA VAL A 360 24.21 1.70 31.12
C VAL A 360 24.37 0.99 32.46
N THR A 361 25.39 1.42 33.21
CA THR A 361 25.68 0.86 34.53
C THR A 361 25.84 1.99 35.55
N GLU A 362 25.41 1.76 36.77
CA GLU A 362 25.62 2.60 37.93
C GLU A 362 26.43 1.81 38.96
N ASN A 363 27.58 2.32 39.37
CA ASN A 363 28.50 1.61 40.26
C ASN A 363 28.80 0.17 39.81
N GLY A 364 28.89 -0.05 38.48
CA GLY A 364 29.17 -1.34 37.87
C GLY A 364 27.95 -2.29 37.80
N SER A 365 26.80 -1.88 38.29
CA SER A 365 25.55 -2.64 38.18
C SER A 365 24.68 -2.15 37.03
N PRO A 366 24.04 -3.04 36.25
CA PRO A 366 23.10 -2.66 35.21
C PRO A 366 21.91 -1.87 35.79
N VAL A 367 21.53 -0.80 35.09
CA VAL A 367 20.38 0.03 35.50
C VAL A 367 19.49 0.34 34.29
N VAL A 368 18.22 0.58 34.56
CA VAL A 368 17.23 1.04 33.58
C VAL A 368 17.29 2.55 33.52
N ARG A 369 17.65 3.10 32.36
CA ARG A 369 17.72 4.56 32.13
C ARG A 369 17.24 4.89 30.73
N THR A 370 16.67 6.06 30.55
CA THR A 370 16.35 6.61 29.24
C THR A 370 17.64 7.08 28.55
N VAL A 371 17.84 6.64 27.31
CA VAL A 371 18.99 7.03 26.45
C VAL A 371 18.42 7.76 25.23
N ARG A 372 18.99 8.94 24.95
CA ARG A 372 18.56 9.82 23.84
C ARG A 372 19.71 10.15 22.93
N ALA A 373 19.44 10.24 21.62
CA ALA A 373 20.34 10.81 20.64
C ALA A 373 19.82 12.17 20.18
N TYR A 374 20.72 13.16 20.09
CA TYR A 374 20.40 14.48 19.59
C TYR A 374 21.34 14.87 18.45
N HIS A 375 20.79 15.57 17.46
CA HIS A 375 21.59 16.18 16.40
C HIS A 375 22.57 17.19 17.01
N ARG A 376 23.85 17.04 16.66
CA ARG A 376 24.93 17.79 17.33
C ARG A 376 24.83 19.30 17.16
N GLU A 377 24.44 19.79 15.99
CA GLU A 377 24.41 21.23 15.70
C GLU A 377 23.07 21.87 16.07
N THR A 378 21.96 21.16 15.86
CA THR A 378 20.61 21.72 16.06
C THR A 378 20.02 21.44 17.42
N GLY A 379 20.52 20.41 18.12
CA GLY A 379 19.93 19.92 19.37
C GLY A 379 18.60 19.16 19.17
N GLU A 380 18.24 18.82 17.94
CA GLU A 380 17.02 18.06 17.62
C GLU A 380 17.12 16.64 18.20
N LEU A 381 16.04 16.14 18.81
CA LEU A 381 15.96 14.77 19.28
C LEU A 381 15.80 13.82 18.09
N LEU A 382 16.78 12.94 17.88
CA LEU A 382 16.84 12.00 16.77
C LEU A 382 16.36 10.59 17.13
N GLY A 383 16.40 10.25 18.42
CA GLY A 383 15.93 8.93 18.89
C GLY A 383 15.93 8.83 20.39
N GLU A 384 15.13 7.92 20.93
CA GLU A 384 15.02 7.61 22.37
C GLU A 384 14.82 6.11 22.56
N THR A 385 15.46 5.55 23.58
CA THR A 385 15.28 4.17 24.02
C THR A 385 15.46 4.07 25.53
N THR A 386 15.22 2.85 26.08
CA THR A 386 15.45 2.57 27.49
C THR A 386 16.41 1.38 27.61
N SER A 387 17.42 1.50 28.48
CA SER A 387 18.34 0.39 28.74
C SER A 387 17.64 -0.76 29.49
N SER A 388 18.08 -1.99 29.22
CA SER A 388 17.56 -3.19 29.87
C SER A 388 17.95 -3.24 31.35
N GLY A 389 17.01 -3.64 32.21
CA GLY A 389 17.28 -3.96 33.61
C GLY A 389 18.17 -5.20 33.80
N ILE A 390 18.26 -6.07 32.79
CA ILE A 390 19.12 -7.25 32.77
C ILE A 390 20.31 -6.94 31.86
N GLY A 391 21.47 -6.67 32.44
CA GLY A 391 22.71 -6.37 31.69
C GLY A 391 22.91 -4.90 31.32
N GLY A 392 21.94 -4.02 31.48
CA GLY A 392 22.05 -2.59 31.18
C GLY A 392 22.18 -2.23 29.71
N TYR A 393 22.02 -3.19 28.79
CA TYR A 393 22.18 -2.97 27.37
C TYR A 393 21.10 -2.05 26.79
N TYR A 394 21.48 -1.14 25.91
CA TYR A 394 20.56 -0.36 25.08
C TYR A 394 20.88 -0.47 23.60
N TYR A 395 19.85 -0.33 22.78
CA TYR A 395 19.89 -0.22 21.33
C TYR A 395 19.06 1.01 20.95
N LEU A 396 19.74 2.04 20.42
CA LEU A 396 19.14 3.34 20.12
C LEU A 396 19.24 3.58 18.62
N GLU A 397 18.12 3.54 17.94
CA GLU A 397 18.01 3.78 16.51
C GLU A 397 17.94 5.27 16.19
N THR A 398 18.49 5.67 15.05
CA THR A 398 18.50 7.05 14.54
C THR A 398 18.46 7.06 13.01
N THR A 399 17.88 8.09 12.44
CA THR A 399 17.86 8.32 10.98
C THR A 399 19.04 9.12 10.47
N TYR A 400 19.87 9.66 11.34
CA TYR A 400 20.98 10.57 11.01
C TYR A 400 22.35 9.87 11.13
N SER A 401 23.15 9.93 10.07
CA SER A 401 24.47 9.28 9.99
C SER A 401 25.62 10.08 10.58
N GLY A 402 25.41 11.37 10.81
CA GLY A 402 26.45 12.27 11.29
C GLY A 402 26.67 12.22 12.81
N GLU A 403 27.49 13.15 13.29
CA GLU A 403 27.83 13.27 14.71
C GLU A 403 26.66 13.66 15.57
N GLN A 404 26.45 12.95 16.67
CA GLN A 404 25.33 13.09 17.59
C GLN A 404 25.80 13.19 19.04
N TYR A 405 24.97 13.78 19.90
CA TYR A 405 25.07 13.61 21.35
C TYR A 405 24.27 12.41 21.79
N ILE A 406 24.86 11.53 22.57
CA ILE A 406 24.15 10.48 23.29
C ILE A 406 24.04 10.88 24.75
N VAL A 407 22.83 10.98 25.24
CA VAL A 407 22.52 11.42 26.60
C VAL A 407 21.81 10.31 27.34
N CYS A 408 22.37 9.89 28.46
CA CYS A 408 21.73 8.99 29.39
C CYS A 408 21.10 9.82 30.53
N LEU A 409 19.78 9.75 30.67
CA LEU A 409 19.04 10.48 31.70
C LEU A 409 19.06 9.67 33.00
N ASP A 410 19.31 10.34 34.11
CA ASP A 410 19.15 9.76 35.45
C ASP A 410 17.67 9.61 35.83
N ASP A 411 17.35 8.74 36.78
CA ASP A 411 16.01 8.65 37.29
C ASP A 411 15.69 9.82 38.30
N ALA A 412 14.42 10.17 38.35
CA ALA A 412 13.95 11.28 39.20
C ALA A 412 13.98 10.97 40.69
N SER A 413 14.47 9.80 41.13
CA SER A 413 14.38 9.32 42.51
C SER A 413 15.54 9.75 43.39
N TYR A 414 16.61 10.34 42.79
CA TYR A 414 17.79 10.82 43.55
C TYR A 414 17.93 12.34 43.46
N PRO A 415 18.34 13.01 44.57
CA PRO A 415 18.43 14.47 44.61
C PRO A 415 19.60 15.06 43.85
N VAL A 416 20.45 14.26 43.23
CA VAL A 416 21.60 14.68 42.39
C VAL A 416 21.40 14.12 40.98
N PHE A 417 21.03 14.98 40.07
CA PHE A 417 20.93 14.63 38.63
C PHE A 417 22.32 14.49 38.06
N ASN A 418 22.75 13.30 37.75
CA ASN A 418 23.98 13.02 37.00
C ASN A 418 23.55 12.70 35.54
N LEU A 419 23.70 13.71 34.67
CA LEU A 419 23.54 13.53 33.24
C LEU A 419 24.90 13.04 32.69
N LEU A 420 24.92 11.89 32.04
CA LEU A 420 26.07 11.43 31.27
C LEU A 420 25.81 11.72 29.79
N ALA A 421 26.65 12.57 29.21
CA ALA A 421 26.60 12.92 27.81
C ALA A 421 27.88 12.50 27.08
N TYR A 422 27.73 11.85 25.93
CA TYR A 422 28.83 11.55 25.03
C TYR A 422 28.67 12.42 23.77
N ASP A 423 29.69 13.21 23.46
CA ASP A 423 29.76 14.04 22.24
C ASP A 423 30.53 13.33 21.13
N LEU A 424 30.32 13.77 19.88
CA LEU A 424 31.00 13.25 18.68
C LEU A 424 30.80 11.76 18.44
N MET A 425 29.66 11.24 18.86
CA MET A 425 29.27 9.85 18.58
C MET A 425 28.80 9.73 17.14
N VAL A 426 29.39 8.79 16.39
CA VAL A 426 28.93 8.42 15.04
C VAL A 426 28.23 7.07 15.13
N PRO A 427 26.99 6.97 14.63
CA PRO A 427 26.24 5.72 14.73
C PRO A 427 26.78 4.64 13.80
N THR A 428 26.51 3.40 14.14
CA THR A 428 26.77 2.25 13.28
C THR A 428 25.64 2.11 12.25
N THR A 429 25.99 1.82 11.00
CA THR A 429 24.98 1.50 9.98
C THR A 429 24.28 0.17 10.33
N ILE A 430 22.97 0.14 10.24
CA ILE A 430 22.22 -1.10 10.28
C ILE A 430 22.49 -1.79 8.95
N SER A 431 23.44 -2.72 8.91
CA SER A 431 23.65 -3.58 7.74
C SER A 431 22.43 -4.51 7.66
N GLY A 432 21.66 -4.37 6.58
CA GLY A 432 20.59 -5.32 6.29
C GLY A 432 21.17 -6.73 6.24
N GLY A 433 20.69 -7.60 7.13
CA GLY A 433 21.01 -9.01 7.13
C GLY A 433 20.32 -9.74 6.00
#